data_2dc280b9c94cb961993402afe9878653
#
_entry.id   2dc280b9c94cb961993402afe9878653
#
_cell.length_a   1.000
_cell.length_b   1.000
_cell.length_c   1.000
_cell.angle_alpha   90.00
_cell.angle_beta   90.00
_cell.angle_gamma   90.00
#
_symmetry.space_group_name_H-M   'P 1'
#
loop_
_entity.id
_entity.type
_entity.pdbx_description
1 polymer ?
#
loop_
_entity_poly.entity_id
_entity_poly.type
_entity_poly.pdbx_seq_one_letter_code
_entity_poly.pdbx_strand_id
1 'polypeptide(L)'
;NKALIAMHGEDLIDLANNHNVALCYEAAVAGGIPIIKSLREGLAANKIEWIAGILNGTTNYILTEMKENNLAFDVALKQAQDLGFAEADPTFDIEGVDAAHKITILASIAFGIPINFNAVHIEGISNLTQKDIIYAEELGYRIKLLGITKCNNDVVELRVHPTLIPEKRLVANVDGPMNAVLVKGNMVGSTLYYGAGAGSEATASAVVADIIDLARNLDSNNTTSIPILGFIQSEIKTKKILSIDDTVCEFYLRISMSNESGVLAKITQVFANHSISIDAMVQKEIQENYGVVDIILVTSTMVEKEINKIIYEVEALPENKDKVIKLRIEQLNR
;
A
#
# COMPACT_ATOMS: atom_id res chain seq x y z
N ASN A 1 -17.95 -9.01 -5.37
CA ASN A 1 -17.85 -7.97 -4.34
C ASN A 1 -16.57 -8.20 -3.52
N LYS A 2 -15.63 -7.23 -3.51
CA LYS A 2 -14.31 -7.32 -2.86
C LYS A 2 -14.39 -7.59 -1.34
N ALA A 3 -15.30 -6.90 -0.65
CA ALA A 3 -15.46 -7.08 0.79
C ALA A 3 -15.95 -8.49 1.13
N LEU A 4 -16.89 -9.03 0.34
CA LEU A 4 -17.36 -10.40 0.51
C LEU A 4 -16.23 -11.41 0.31
N ILE A 5 -15.39 -11.23 -0.71
CA ILE A 5 -14.25 -12.13 -0.95
C ILE A 5 -13.18 -11.97 0.15
N ALA A 6 -12.88 -10.73 0.59
CA ALA A 6 -11.85 -10.51 1.61
C ALA A 6 -12.26 -11.05 3.00
N MET A 7 -13.56 -10.98 3.34
CA MET A 7 -14.07 -11.35 4.67
C MET A 7 -14.57 -12.80 4.76
N HIS A 8 -15.10 -13.34 3.66
CA HIS A 8 -15.77 -14.66 3.60
C HIS A 8 -15.28 -15.50 2.42
N GLY A 9 -14.13 -15.16 1.84
CA GLY A 9 -13.62 -15.81 0.63
C GLY A 9 -13.29 -17.29 0.84
N GLU A 10 -12.78 -17.67 1.99
CA GLU A 10 -12.51 -19.08 2.31
C GLU A 10 -13.78 -19.92 2.21
N ASP A 11 -14.83 -19.53 2.92
CA ASP A 11 -16.11 -20.25 2.90
C ASP A 11 -16.72 -20.34 1.50
N LEU A 12 -16.61 -19.23 0.74
CA LEU A 12 -17.12 -19.19 -0.63
C LEU A 12 -16.33 -20.07 -1.60
N ILE A 13 -15.01 -20.11 -1.45
CA ILE A 13 -14.12 -20.94 -2.27
C ILE A 13 -14.33 -22.40 -1.96
N ASP A 14 -14.41 -22.76 -0.68
CA ASP A 14 -14.69 -24.14 -0.25
C ASP A 14 -16.05 -24.60 -0.75
N LEU A 15 -17.07 -23.76 -0.64
CA LEU A 15 -18.41 -24.07 -1.13
C LEU A 15 -18.40 -24.26 -2.65
N ALA A 16 -17.73 -23.37 -3.40
CA ALA A 16 -17.61 -23.49 -4.84
C ALA A 16 -16.87 -24.77 -5.26
N ASN A 17 -15.76 -25.09 -4.60
CA ASN A 17 -15.01 -26.32 -4.85
C ASN A 17 -15.82 -27.58 -4.54
N ASN A 18 -16.55 -27.61 -3.40
CA ASN A 18 -17.38 -28.73 -2.98
C ASN A 18 -18.55 -29.00 -3.95
N HIS A 19 -19.06 -27.94 -4.59
CA HIS A 19 -20.14 -28.05 -5.57
C HIS A 19 -19.65 -28.08 -7.02
N ASN A 20 -18.34 -28.04 -7.24
CA ASN A 20 -17.72 -28.02 -8.57
C ASN A 20 -18.29 -26.89 -9.46
N VAL A 21 -18.43 -25.69 -8.87
CA VAL A 21 -18.89 -24.50 -9.58
C VAL A 21 -17.78 -23.45 -9.67
N ALA A 22 -17.78 -22.67 -10.75
CA ALA A 22 -16.81 -21.59 -10.93
C ALA A 22 -17.17 -20.39 -10.07
N LEU A 23 -16.15 -19.76 -9.48
CA LEU A 23 -16.25 -18.47 -8.79
C LEU A 23 -15.32 -17.47 -9.46
N CYS A 24 -15.90 -16.49 -10.14
CA CYS A 24 -15.17 -15.42 -10.84
C CYS A 24 -15.31 -14.08 -10.12
N TYR A 25 -14.21 -13.32 -10.05
CA TYR A 25 -14.18 -12.10 -9.26
C TYR A 25 -13.16 -11.07 -9.76
N GLU A 26 -12.84 -11.04 -11.07
CA GLU A 26 -11.84 -10.13 -11.65
C GLU A 26 -12.09 -8.67 -11.24
N ALA A 27 -13.34 -8.22 -11.31
CA ALA A 27 -13.72 -6.85 -10.93
C ALA A 27 -13.54 -6.52 -9.43
N ALA A 28 -13.19 -7.49 -8.58
CA ALA A 28 -13.02 -7.26 -7.15
C ALA A 28 -11.75 -6.46 -6.82
N VAL A 29 -10.71 -6.51 -7.67
CA VAL A 29 -9.45 -5.82 -7.45
C VAL A 29 -9.08 -4.99 -8.67
N ALA A 30 -8.82 -3.70 -8.45
CA ALA A 30 -8.35 -2.74 -9.47
C ALA A 30 -9.28 -2.66 -10.72
N GLY A 31 -10.56 -2.92 -10.58
CA GLY A 31 -11.64 -2.71 -11.54
C GLY A 31 -11.33 -3.13 -12.97
N GLY A 32 -10.91 -2.20 -13.82
CA GLY A 32 -10.59 -2.46 -15.22
C GLY A 32 -9.24 -3.07 -15.50
N ILE A 33 -8.37 -3.23 -14.48
CA ILE A 33 -7.06 -3.87 -14.62
C ILE A 33 -7.21 -5.38 -14.44
N PRO A 34 -6.87 -6.23 -15.43
CA PRO A 34 -7.05 -7.69 -15.35
C PRO A 34 -5.97 -8.34 -14.49
N ILE A 35 -5.85 -7.92 -13.22
CA ILE A 35 -4.74 -8.32 -12.34
C ILE A 35 -4.89 -9.72 -11.79
N ILE A 36 -6.12 -10.13 -11.44
CA ILE A 36 -6.38 -11.47 -10.90
C ILE A 36 -6.04 -12.52 -11.96
N LYS A 37 -6.51 -12.32 -13.19
CA LYS A 37 -6.21 -13.21 -14.31
C LYS A 37 -4.73 -13.20 -14.66
N SER A 38 -4.10 -12.01 -14.64
CA SER A 38 -2.66 -11.90 -14.87
C SER A 38 -1.84 -12.73 -13.86
N LEU A 39 -2.20 -12.68 -12.59
CA LEU A 39 -1.53 -13.46 -11.54
C LEU A 39 -1.79 -14.96 -11.66
N ARG A 40 -3.06 -15.35 -11.83
CA ARG A 40 -3.46 -16.77 -11.89
C ARG A 40 -2.98 -17.50 -13.14
N GLU A 41 -2.93 -16.79 -14.26
CA GLU A 41 -2.70 -17.39 -15.58
C GLU A 41 -1.42 -16.89 -16.23
N GLY A 42 -1.31 -15.56 -16.44
CA GLY A 42 -0.21 -14.96 -17.19
C GLY A 42 1.14 -15.09 -16.48
N LEU A 43 1.15 -15.03 -15.16
CA LEU A 43 2.35 -15.13 -14.33
C LEU A 43 2.51 -16.49 -13.64
N ALA A 44 1.68 -17.49 -13.96
CA ALA A 44 1.64 -18.79 -13.28
C ALA A 44 2.99 -19.55 -13.30
N ALA A 45 3.87 -19.27 -14.27
CA ALA A 45 5.21 -19.86 -14.35
C ALA A 45 6.22 -19.23 -13.37
N ASN A 46 5.84 -18.16 -12.66
CA ASN A 46 6.72 -17.42 -11.78
C ASN A 46 6.40 -17.69 -10.30
N LYS A 47 7.43 -17.71 -9.48
CA LYS A 47 7.27 -17.45 -8.05
C LYS A 47 7.14 -15.95 -7.86
N ILE A 48 5.98 -15.49 -7.41
CA ILE A 48 5.80 -14.09 -7.07
C ILE A 48 6.58 -13.78 -5.78
N GLU A 49 7.41 -12.75 -5.82
CA GLU A 49 8.24 -12.33 -4.70
C GLU A 49 7.53 -11.25 -3.88
N TRP A 50 6.94 -10.26 -4.58
CA TRP A 50 6.15 -9.21 -3.93
C TRP A 50 5.18 -8.53 -4.91
N ILE A 51 4.18 -7.90 -4.33
CA ILE A 51 3.25 -6.99 -5.00
C ILE A 51 3.21 -5.67 -4.22
N ALA A 52 3.23 -4.56 -4.94
CA ALA A 52 2.97 -3.23 -4.39
C ALA A 52 2.00 -2.48 -5.32
N GLY A 53 0.90 -1.95 -4.78
CA GLY A 53 -0.12 -1.35 -5.63
C GLY A 53 -0.78 -0.12 -5.04
N ILE A 54 -1.06 0.86 -5.92
CA ILE A 54 -2.03 1.92 -5.69
C ILE A 54 -3.40 1.30 -5.99
N LEU A 55 -4.09 0.84 -4.94
CA LEU A 55 -5.30 0.03 -5.06
C LEU A 55 -6.59 0.83 -4.81
N ASN A 56 -6.46 2.09 -4.40
CA ASN A 56 -7.59 2.98 -4.14
C ASN A 56 -7.43 4.28 -4.92
N GLY A 57 -8.38 4.57 -5.81
CA GLY A 57 -8.35 5.75 -6.69
C GLY A 57 -8.64 7.05 -5.94
N THR A 58 -9.51 7.02 -4.93
CA THR A 58 -9.89 8.18 -4.12
C THR A 58 -8.68 8.76 -3.38
N THR A 59 -7.95 7.91 -2.67
CA THR A 59 -6.74 8.32 -1.93
C THR A 59 -5.63 8.78 -2.87
N ASN A 60 -5.49 8.13 -4.04
CA ASN A 60 -4.48 8.57 -5.01
C ASN A 60 -4.85 9.93 -5.61
N TYR A 61 -6.13 10.20 -5.88
CA TYR A 61 -6.61 11.51 -6.32
C TYR A 61 -6.30 12.58 -5.26
N ILE A 62 -6.66 12.35 -3.99
CA ILE A 62 -6.41 13.29 -2.88
C ILE A 62 -4.92 13.62 -2.78
N LEU A 63 -4.05 12.62 -2.76
CA LEU A 63 -2.59 12.83 -2.68
C LEU A 63 -2.03 13.55 -3.92
N THR A 64 -2.62 13.32 -5.09
CA THR A 64 -2.27 14.04 -6.32
C THR A 64 -2.64 15.53 -6.20
N GLU A 65 -3.85 15.85 -5.76
CA GLU A 65 -4.31 17.24 -5.60
C GLU A 65 -3.52 17.99 -4.52
N MET A 66 -3.20 17.32 -3.41
CA MET A 66 -2.31 17.88 -2.38
C MET A 66 -0.96 18.26 -2.98
N LYS A 67 -0.42 17.42 -3.87
CA LYS A 67 0.86 17.64 -4.52
C LYS A 67 0.80 18.70 -5.63
N GLU A 68 -0.04 18.49 -6.64
CA GLU A 68 -0.03 19.30 -7.87
C GLU A 68 -0.60 20.71 -7.65
N ASN A 69 -1.62 20.81 -6.78
CA ASN A 69 -2.34 22.04 -6.52
C ASN A 69 -2.04 22.66 -5.15
N ASN A 70 -1.09 22.07 -4.40
CA ASN A 70 -0.68 22.53 -3.06
C ASN A 70 -1.85 22.67 -2.08
N LEU A 71 -2.82 21.75 -2.14
CA LEU A 71 -4.03 21.77 -1.33
C LEU A 71 -3.82 21.10 0.04
N ALA A 72 -4.50 21.61 1.05
CA ALA A 72 -4.64 20.89 2.32
C ALA A 72 -5.51 19.64 2.13
N PHE A 73 -5.33 18.63 3.00
CA PHE A 73 -6.01 17.35 2.91
C PHE A 73 -7.54 17.46 2.83
N ASP A 74 -8.14 18.26 3.71
CA ASP A 74 -9.59 18.46 3.78
C ASP A 74 -10.17 19.15 2.54
N VAL A 75 -9.41 20.05 1.92
CA VAL A 75 -9.78 20.71 0.65
C VAL A 75 -9.73 19.70 -0.50
N ALA A 76 -8.67 18.92 -0.61
CA ALA A 76 -8.53 17.88 -1.63
C ALA A 76 -9.60 16.78 -1.46
N LEU A 77 -9.92 16.37 -0.24
CA LEU A 77 -11.00 15.44 0.06
C LEU A 77 -12.35 16.00 -0.37
N LYS A 78 -12.63 17.27 -0.07
CA LYS A 78 -13.88 17.92 -0.49
C LYS A 78 -14.02 17.94 -2.01
N GLN A 79 -12.95 18.25 -2.73
CA GLN A 79 -12.95 18.17 -4.20
C GLN A 79 -13.21 16.75 -4.70
N ALA A 80 -12.61 15.72 -4.08
CA ALA A 80 -12.87 14.33 -4.42
C ALA A 80 -14.36 13.96 -4.24
N GLN A 81 -15.00 14.47 -3.18
CA GLN A 81 -16.44 14.27 -2.95
C GLN A 81 -17.29 14.99 -4.01
N ASP A 82 -16.98 16.24 -4.33
CA ASP A 82 -17.73 17.04 -5.32
C ASP A 82 -17.64 16.45 -6.75
N LEU A 83 -16.53 15.77 -7.06
CA LEU A 83 -16.33 15.06 -8.32
C LEU A 83 -16.88 13.62 -8.31
N GLY A 84 -17.38 13.12 -7.19
CA GLY A 84 -17.91 11.78 -7.04
C GLY A 84 -16.85 10.67 -6.93
N PHE A 85 -15.58 11.00 -6.66
CA PHE A 85 -14.53 10.02 -6.37
C PHE A 85 -14.59 9.52 -4.93
N ALA A 86 -15.08 10.36 -3.99
CA ALA A 86 -15.29 9.99 -2.59
C ALA A 86 -16.77 10.06 -2.24
N GLU A 87 -17.24 9.13 -1.42
CA GLU A 87 -18.57 9.16 -0.82
C GLU A 87 -18.66 10.20 0.30
N ALA A 88 -19.88 10.46 0.81
CA ALA A 88 -20.08 11.38 1.93
C ALA A 88 -19.34 10.92 3.20
N ASP A 89 -19.29 9.62 3.45
CA ASP A 89 -18.39 9.00 4.44
C ASP A 89 -17.21 8.34 3.71
N PRO A 90 -16.05 9.00 3.62
CA PRO A 90 -14.89 8.51 2.90
C PRO A 90 -14.00 7.57 3.72
N THR A 91 -14.36 7.27 4.98
CA THR A 91 -13.52 6.56 5.95
C THR A 91 -12.97 5.25 5.39
N PHE A 92 -13.79 4.50 4.66
CA PHE A 92 -13.40 3.23 4.07
C PHE A 92 -12.23 3.35 3.07
N ASP A 93 -12.16 4.47 2.37
CA ASP A 93 -11.09 4.79 1.42
C ASP A 93 -9.88 5.40 2.15
N ILE A 94 -10.10 6.53 2.86
CA ILE A 94 -8.99 7.32 3.42
C ILE A 94 -8.24 6.61 4.54
N GLU A 95 -8.89 5.69 5.27
CA GLU A 95 -8.24 4.86 6.29
C GLU A 95 -7.63 3.56 5.71
N GLY A 96 -7.68 3.35 4.38
CA GLY A 96 -6.98 2.27 3.70
C GLY A 96 -7.68 0.93 3.70
N VAL A 97 -8.91 0.82 4.22
CA VAL A 97 -9.65 -0.45 4.33
C VAL A 97 -9.98 -1.05 2.96
N ASP A 98 -10.34 -0.20 1.98
CA ASP A 98 -10.56 -0.64 0.60
C ASP A 98 -9.31 -1.27 -0.01
N ALA A 99 -8.16 -0.62 0.14
CA ALA A 99 -6.87 -1.14 -0.33
C ALA A 99 -6.47 -2.44 0.39
N ALA A 100 -6.82 -2.55 1.69
CA ALA A 100 -6.54 -3.74 2.48
C ALA A 100 -7.35 -4.96 2.02
N HIS A 101 -8.63 -4.81 1.69
CA HIS A 101 -9.41 -5.88 1.07
C HIS A 101 -8.75 -6.39 -0.22
N LYS A 102 -8.30 -5.46 -1.07
CA LYS A 102 -7.71 -5.79 -2.37
C LYS A 102 -6.36 -6.48 -2.23
N ILE A 103 -5.46 -5.98 -1.36
CA ILE A 103 -4.14 -6.60 -1.19
C ILE A 103 -4.23 -7.97 -0.53
N THR A 104 -5.22 -8.20 0.34
CA THR A 104 -5.49 -9.53 0.93
C THR A 104 -5.80 -10.56 -0.15
N ILE A 105 -6.67 -10.21 -1.09
CA ILE A 105 -7.02 -11.08 -2.22
C ILE A 105 -5.78 -11.36 -3.09
N LEU A 106 -5.02 -10.31 -3.42
CA LEU A 106 -3.80 -10.46 -4.24
C LEU A 106 -2.74 -11.33 -3.55
N ALA A 107 -2.56 -11.20 -2.23
CA ALA A 107 -1.62 -12.00 -1.46
C ALA A 107 -1.97 -13.50 -1.51
N SER A 108 -3.26 -13.83 -1.40
CA SER A 108 -3.72 -15.22 -1.46
C SER A 108 -3.46 -15.85 -2.83
N ILE A 109 -3.69 -15.09 -3.90
CA ILE A 109 -3.41 -15.53 -5.29
C ILE A 109 -1.90 -15.61 -5.53
N ALA A 110 -1.11 -14.69 -5.02
CA ALA A 110 0.34 -14.64 -5.27
C ALA A 110 1.11 -15.74 -4.53
N PHE A 111 0.67 -16.11 -3.33
CA PHE A 111 1.47 -16.94 -2.42
C PHE A 111 0.81 -18.26 -2.02
N GLY A 112 -0.37 -18.57 -2.52
CA GLY A 112 -1.11 -19.80 -2.15
C GLY A 112 -1.41 -19.85 -0.65
N ILE A 113 -1.90 -18.77 -0.08
CA ILE A 113 -2.28 -18.69 1.33
C ILE A 113 -3.78 -18.45 1.49
N PRO A 114 -4.38 -18.85 2.63
CA PRO A 114 -5.76 -18.50 2.96
C PRO A 114 -6.00 -16.99 2.93
N ILE A 115 -7.22 -16.58 2.59
CA ILE A 115 -7.62 -15.18 2.63
C ILE A 115 -7.77 -14.76 4.11
N ASN A 116 -6.93 -13.84 4.58
CA ASN A 116 -6.95 -13.39 5.97
C ASN A 116 -6.86 -11.87 6.07
N PHE A 117 -8.00 -11.20 6.00
CA PHE A 117 -8.09 -9.74 6.12
C PHE A 117 -7.65 -9.23 7.50
N ASN A 118 -7.94 -10.00 8.57
CA ASN A 118 -7.61 -9.56 9.93
C ASN A 118 -6.11 -9.47 10.22
N ALA A 119 -5.28 -10.05 9.36
CA ALA A 119 -3.83 -10.00 9.50
C ALA A 119 -3.17 -8.79 8.79
N VAL A 120 -3.95 -7.97 8.08
CA VAL A 120 -3.42 -6.79 7.39
C VAL A 120 -3.12 -5.69 8.38
N HIS A 121 -1.91 -5.15 8.34
CA HIS A 121 -1.63 -3.86 8.99
C HIS A 121 -2.15 -2.72 8.12
N ILE A 122 -2.93 -1.81 8.70
CA ILE A 122 -3.61 -0.75 7.95
C ILE A 122 -3.33 0.61 8.61
N GLU A 123 -2.82 1.56 7.81
CA GLU A 123 -2.71 2.97 8.16
C GLU A 123 -3.27 3.81 7.01
N GLY A 124 -4.15 4.77 7.33
CA GLY A 124 -4.76 5.69 6.38
C GLY A 124 -3.90 6.92 6.05
N ILE A 125 -4.46 7.81 5.24
CA ILE A 125 -3.81 9.06 4.82
C ILE A 125 -4.29 10.30 5.59
N SER A 126 -5.23 10.18 6.50
CA SER A 126 -5.87 11.31 7.22
C SER A 126 -4.91 12.11 8.09
N ASN A 127 -3.79 11.53 8.50
CA ASN A 127 -2.76 12.22 9.30
C ASN A 127 -1.68 12.92 8.45
N LEU A 128 -1.73 12.80 7.13
CA LEU A 128 -0.78 13.48 6.24
C LEU A 128 -1.09 14.97 6.13
N THR A 129 -0.05 15.77 6.19
CA THR A 129 -0.15 17.20 6.01
C THR A 129 0.49 17.64 4.70
N GLN A 130 0.16 18.85 4.24
CA GLN A 130 0.79 19.45 3.07
C GLN A 130 2.32 19.55 3.22
N LYS A 131 2.81 19.78 4.44
CA LYS A 131 4.26 19.80 4.72
C LYS A 131 4.94 18.47 4.38
N ASP A 132 4.29 17.35 4.70
CA ASP A 132 4.87 16.02 4.42
C ASP A 132 5.00 15.78 2.91
N ILE A 133 4.04 16.25 2.12
CA ILE A 133 4.09 16.19 0.65
C ILE A 133 5.26 17.01 0.12
N ILE A 134 5.39 18.28 0.55
CA ILE A 134 6.46 19.18 0.10
C ILE A 134 7.84 18.65 0.48
N TYR A 135 8.00 18.20 1.73
CA TYR A 135 9.30 17.68 2.19
C TYR A 135 9.69 16.36 1.52
N ALA A 136 8.71 15.50 1.24
CA ALA A 136 8.97 14.28 0.47
C ALA A 136 9.47 14.60 -0.94
N GLU A 137 8.86 15.58 -1.63
CA GLU A 137 9.30 16.00 -2.96
C GLU A 137 10.71 16.59 -2.97
N GLU A 138 11.04 17.44 -2.00
CA GLU A 138 12.40 18.00 -1.87
C GLU A 138 13.47 16.92 -1.66
N LEU A 139 13.09 15.81 -1.02
CA LEU A 139 13.95 14.64 -0.86
C LEU A 139 13.96 13.69 -2.07
N GLY A 140 13.20 14.01 -3.12
CA GLY A 140 13.10 13.19 -4.35
C GLY A 140 12.17 11.97 -4.21
N TYR A 141 11.16 12.08 -3.34
CA TYR A 141 10.14 11.05 -3.13
C TYR A 141 8.74 11.58 -3.44
N ARG A 142 7.82 10.64 -3.70
CA ARG A 142 6.38 10.89 -3.75
C ARG A 142 5.66 10.01 -2.75
N ILE A 143 4.61 10.54 -2.13
CA ILE A 143 3.77 9.80 -1.18
C ILE A 143 2.61 9.17 -1.94
N LYS A 144 2.43 7.86 -1.76
CA LYS A 144 1.28 7.09 -2.26
C LYS A 144 0.74 6.19 -1.16
N LEU A 145 -0.57 5.94 -1.12
CA LEU A 145 -1.12 4.87 -0.30
C LEU A 145 -0.90 3.54 -1.02
N LEU A 146 0.00 2.72 -0.51
CA LEU A 146 0.30 1.42 -1.11
C LEU A 146 -0.29 0.26 -0.30
N GLY A 147 -0.94 -0.68 -1.00
CA GLY A 147 -1.07 -2.04 -0.54
C GLY A 147 0.18 -2.83 -0.92
N ILE A 148 0.84 -3.44 0.06
CA ILE A 148 2.11 -4.15 -0.12
C ILE A 148 1.98 -5.54 0.46
N THR A 149 2.43 -6.53 -0.31
CA THR A 149 2.62 -7.89 0.18
C THR A 149 3.91 -8.48 -0.40
N LYS A 150 4.71 -9.10 0.47
CA LYS A 150 5.99 -9.74 0.12
C LYS A 150 6.03 -11.12 0.75
N CYS A 151 6.64 -12.09 0.08
CA CYS A 151 6.84 -13.42 0.66
C CYS A 151 8.32 -13.78 0.63
N ASN A 152 8.92 -13.91 1.81
CA ASN A 152 10.30 -14.31 1.96
C ASN A 152 10.41 -15.46 2.97
N ASN A 153 10.99 -16.60 2.56
CA ASN A 153 11.16 -17.78 3.41
C ASN A 153 9.89 -18.21 4.17
N ASP A 154 8.74 -18.24 3.48
CA ASP A 154 7.42 -18.58 4.02
C ASP A 154 6.90 -17.64 5.11
N VAL A 155 7.47 -16.46 5.22
CA VAL A 155 6.94 -15.33 6.00
C VAL A 155 6.38 -14.29 5.04
N VAL A 156 5.14 -13.86 5.29
CA VAL A 156 4.41 -12.93 4.42
C VAL A 156 4.26 -11.58 5.12
N GLU A 157 4.68 -10.51 4.47
CA GLU A 157 4.29 -9.15 4.82
C GLU A 157 2.93 -8.85 4.18
N LEU A 158 2.03 -8.23 4.93
CA LEU A 158 0.71 -7.83 4.44
C LEU A 158 0.31 -6.51 5.09
N ARG A 159 0.39 -5.40 4.34
CA ARG A 159 0.25 -4.07 4.90
C ARG A 159 -0.27 -3.04 3.90
N VAL A 160 -0.97 -2.03 4.41
CA VAL A 160 -1.43 -0.84 3.69
C VAL A 160 -1.04 0.38 4.50
N HIS A 161 -0.33 1.30 3.90
CA HIS A 161 0.07 2.55 4.56
C HIS A 161 0.53 3.61 3.56
N PRO A 162 0.55 4.89 3.94
CA PRO A 162 1.25 5.93 3.19
C PRO A 162 2.73 5.56 3.07
N THR A 163 3.26 5.67 1.87
CA THR A 163 4.61 5.21 1.53
C THR A 163 5.33 6.23 0.69
N LEU A 164 6.57 6.56 1.06
CA LEU A 164 7.47 7.33 0.22
C LEU A 164 8.08 6.41 -0.83
N ILE A 165 7.95 6.80 -2.10
CA ILE A 165 8.48 6.08 -3.25
C ILE A 165 9.44 7.01 -3.99
N PRO A 166 10.67 6.58 -4.35
CA PRO A 166 11.56 7.41 -5.17
C PRO A 166 10.87 7.90 -6.44
N GLU A 167 10.95 9.18 -6.73
CA GLU A 167 10.26 9.83 -7.86
C GLU A 167 10.57 9.18 -9.22
N LYS A 168 11.75 8.63 -9.38
CA LYS A 168 12.16 7.90 -10.60
C LYS A 168 11.42 6.60 -10.87
N ARG A 169 10.57 6.11 -9.93
CA ARG A 169 9.77 4.90 -10.12
C ARG A 169 8.50 5.20 -10.90
N LEU A 170 8.14 4.33 -11.82
CA LEU A 170 6.91 4.51 -12.63
C LEU A 170 5.67 4.61 -11.75
N VAL A 171 5.56 3.78 -10.71
CA VAL A 171 4.40 3.78 -9.80
C VAL A 171 4.27 5.08 -8.99
N ALA A 172 5.37 5.78 -8.73
CA ALA A 172 5.36 7.09 -8.07
C ALA A 172 4.65 8.17 -8.92
N ASN A 173 4.62 7.99 -10.24
CA ASN A 173 4.07 8.92 -11.23
C ASN A 173 2.67 8.51 -11.72
N VAL A 174 1.98 7.67 -10.99
CA VAL A 174 0.58 7.32 -11.23
C VAL A 174 -0.29 8.34 -10.49
N ASP A 175 -0.83 9.30 -11.21
CA ASP A 175 -1.58 10.44 -10.64
C ASP A 175 -3.09 10.34 -10.90
N GLY A 176 -3.87 11.20 -10.23
CA GLY A 176 -5.32 11.24 -10.32
C GLY A 176 -5.98 9.98 -9.73
N PRO A 177 -7.20 9.62 -10.19
CA PRO A 177 -7.94 8.47 -9.65
C PRO A 177 -7.48 7.12 -10.20
N MET A 178 -6.29 7.06 -10.81
CA MET A 178 -5.79 5.86 -11.45
C MET A 178 -5.20 4.87 -10.45
N ASN A 179 -5.32 3.59 -10.77
CA ASN A 179 -4.70 2.49 -10.04
C ASN A 179 -3.49 1.94 -10.78
N ALA A 180 -2.58 1.35 -10.02
CA ALA A 180 -1.44 0.62 -10.58
C ALA A 180 -1.06 -0.55 -9.66
N VAL A 181 -0.69 -1.67 -10.25
CA VAL A 181 -0.21 -2.84 -9.52
C VAL A 181 1.13 -3.26 -10.08
N LEU A 182 2.16 -3.16 -9.28
CA LEU A 182 3.51 -3.61 -9.60
C LEU A 182 3.69 -5.00 -9.00
N VAL A 183 4.04 -5.96 -9.85
CA VAL A 183 4.24 -7.36 -9.49
C VAL A 183 5.66 -7.76 -9.81
N LYS A 184 6.38 -8.36 -8.86
CA LYS A 184 7.72 -8.91 -9.04
C LYS A 184 7.65 -10.43 -9.06
N GLY A 185 7.99 -11.00 -10.19
CA GLY A 185 8.22 -12.44 -10.34
C GLY A 185 9.71 -12.75 -10.47
N ASN A 186 10.10 -13.92 -9.99
CA ASN A 186 11.51 -14.35 -9.98
C ASN A 186 12.15 -14.46 -11.37
N MET A 187 11.38 -14.81 -12.40
CA MET A 187 11.89 -14.99 -13.77
C MET A 187 11.54 -13.80 -14.67
N VAL A 188 10.28 -13.34 -14.64
CA VAL A 188 9.82 -12.24 -15.51
C VAL A 188 10.35 -10.87 -15.06
N GLY A 189 10.79 -10.78 -13.81
CA GLY A 189 11.15 -9.47 -13.23
C GLY A 189 9.93 -8.68 -12.80
N SER A 190 9.99 -7.34 -12.87
CA SER A 190 8.90 -6.46 -12.48
C SER A 190 7.98 -6.19 -13.66
N THR A 191 6.68 -6.38 -13.46
CA THR A 191 5.61 -6.01 -14.39
C THR A 191 4.71 -4.98 -13.74
N LEU A 192 4.29 -3.95 -14.49
CA LEU A 192 3.39 -2.91 -14.01
C LEU A 192 2.08 -2.95 -14.81
N TYR A 193 0.97 -3.03 -14.08
CA TYR A 193 -0.38 -2.95 -14.60
C TYR A 193 -0.98 -1.61 -14.19
N TYR A 194 -1.47 -0.84 -15.15
CA TYR A 194 -2.00 0.50 -14.93
C TYR A 194 -3.34 0.67 -15.63
N GLY A 195 -4.28 1.33 -14.96
CA GLY A 195 -5.60 1.57 -15.53
C GLY A 195 -6.59 2.16 -14.54
N ALA A 196 -7.85 2.24 -14.97
CA ALA A 196 -8.95 2.67 -14.12
C ALA A 196 -9.27 1.58 -13.07
N GLY A 197 -9.13 1.93 -11.80
CA GLY A 197 -9.39 1.01 -10.67
C GLY A 197 -10.87 0.91 -10.28
N ALA A 198 -11.72 1.82 -10.79
CA ALA A 198 -13.15 1.89 -10.54
C ALA A 198 -13.84 2.55 -11.74
N GLY A 199 -15.18 2.62 -11.69
CA GLY A 199 -16.02 3.17 -12.74
C GLY A 199 -16.88 2.10 -13.42
N SER A 200 -18.05 2.50 -13.91
CA SER A 200 -19.05 1.58 -14.45
C SER A 200 -18.52 0.75 -15.62
N GLU A 201 -17.91 1.39 -16.60
CA GLU A 201 -17.39 0.73 -17.82
C GLU A 201 -16.19 -0.18 -17.51
N ALA A 202 -15.25 0.30 -16.69
CA ALA A 202 -14.08 -0.45 -16.29
C ALA A 202 -14.48 -1.72 -15.52
N THR A 203 -15.40 -1.59 -14.55
CA THR A 203 -15.91 -2.72 -13.77
C THR A 203 -16.73 -3.68 -14.64
N ALA A 204 -17.60 -3.14 -15.52
CA ALA A 204 -18.39 -3.95 -16.44
C ALA A 204 -17.51 -4.75 -17.41
N SER A 205 -16.42 -4.18 -17.91
CA SER A 205 -15.44 -4.87 -18.76
C SER A 205 -14.89 -6.13 -18.07
N ALA A 206 -14.50 -6.04 -16.81
CA ALA A 206 -14.00 -7.17 -16.04
C ALA A 206 -15.08 -8.24 -15.78
N VAL A 207 -16.30 -7.80 -15.42
CA VAL A 207 -17.43 -8.73 -15.21
C VAL A 207 -17.81 -9.45 -16.50
N VAL A 208 -17.88 -8.74 -17.63
CA VAL A 208 -18.18 -9.35 -18.92
C VAL A 208 -17.06 -10.31 -19.36
N ALA A 209 -15.81 -9.99 -19.09
CA ALA A 209 -14.69 -10.90 -19.33
C ALA A 209 -14.84 -12.21 -18.55
N ASP A 210 -15.21 -12.16 -17.27
CA ASP A 210 -15.52 -13.33 -16.44
C ASP A 210 -16.69 -14.15 -17.05
N ILE A 211 -17.75 -13.51 -17.52
CA ILE A 211 -18.90 -14.18 -18.17
C ILE A 211 -18.46 -14.87 -19.47
N ILE A 212 -17.65 -14.21 -20.29
CA ILE A 212 -17.13 -14.79 -21.53
C ILE A 212 -16.28 -16.01 -21.25
N ASP A 213 -15.42 -15.98 -20.24
CA ASP A 213 -14.58 -17.12 -19.86
C ASP A 213 -15.44 -18.29 -19.36
N LEU A 214 -16.46 -18.02 -18.56
CA LEU A 214 -17.42 -19.05 -18.14
C LEU A 214 -18.14 -19.67 -19.34
N ALA A 215 -18.63 -18.84 -20.29
CA ALA A 215 -19.31 -19.34 -21.49
C ALA A 215 -18.40 -20.23 -22.36
N ARG A 216 -17.15 -19.86 -22.55
CA ARG A 216 -16.15 -20.68 -23.26
C ARG A 216 -15.91 -22.04 -22.62
N ASN A 217 -15.99 -22.11 -21.29
CA ASN A 217 -15.75 -23.34 -20.54
C ASN A 217 -16.99 -24.24 -20.48
N LEU A 218 -18.21 -23.72 -20.63
CA LEU A 218 -19.45 -24.51 -20.66
C LEU A 218 -19.51 -25.46 -21.85
N ASP A 219 -19.02 -25.05 -23.01
CA ASP A 219 -19.04 -25.84 -24.25
C ASP A 219 -17.90 -26.85 -24.36
N SER A 220 -16.86 -26.70 -23.52
CA SER A 220 -15.74 -27.62 -23.51
C SER A 220 -16.00 -28.75 -22.50
N ASN A 221 -16.04 -29.98 -22.97
CA ASN A 221 -15.95 -31.18 -22.08
C ASN A 221 -14.61 -31.20 -21.29
N ASN A 222 -13.84 -30.15 -21.31
CA ASN A 222 -12.56 -30.01 -20.64
C ASN A 222 -12.76 -29.60 -19.16
N THR A 223 -12.50 -30.55 -18.29
CA THR A 223 -12.56 -30.39 -16.81
C THR A 223 -11.40 -29.59 -16.20
N THR A 224 -10.55 -28.96 -17.00
CA THR A 224 -9.42 -28.17 -16.49
C THR A 224 -9.84 -26.74 -16.22
N SER A 225 -10.58 -26.51 -15.14
CA SER A 225 -10.80 -25.16 -14.64
C SER A 225 -9.55 -24.67 -13.91
N ILE A 226 -9.18 -23.42 -14.16
CA ILE A 226 -8.11 -22.76 -13.40
C ILE A 226 -8.59 -22.63 -11.94
N PRO A 227 -7.77 -23.06 -10.96
CA PRO A 227 -8.16 -22.96 -9.56
C PRO A 227 -8.52 -21.50 -9.16
N ILE A 228 -9.48 -21.33 -8.26
CA ILE A 228 -10.04 -20.03 -7.89
C ILE A 228 -8.96 -19.05 -7.42
N LEU A 229 -7.98 -19.52 -6.61
CA LEU A 229 -6.81 -18.74 -6.16
C LEU A 229 -5.53 -19.00 -6.98
N GLY A 230 -5.62 -19.67 -8.14
CA GLY A 230 -4.44 -20.04 -8.93
C GLY A 230 -3.67 -21.27 -8.41
N PHE A 231 -4.02 -21.78 -7.24
CA PHE A 231 -3.44 -22.97 -6.60
C PHE A 231 -4.52 -24.01 -6.35
N ILE A 232 -4.17 -25.29 -6.50
CA ILE A 232 -5.06 -26.38 -6.08
C ILE A 232 -5.20 -26.35 -4.55
N GLN A 233 -6.34 -26.76 -4.03
CA GLN A 233 -6.68 -26.65 -2.60
C GLN A 233 -5.62 -27.26 -1.67
N SER A 234 -5.00 -28.39 -2.06
CA SER A 234 -3.95 -29.06 -1.28
C SER A 234 -2.65 -28.26 -1.16
N GLU A 235 -2.43 -27.28 -2.05
CA GLU A 235 -1.24 -26.42 -2.04
C GLU A 235 -1.45 -25.08 -1.35
N ILE A 236 -2.68 -24.75 -0.97
CA ILE A 236 -2.97 -23.58 -0.15
C ILE A 236 -2.55 -23.87 1.29
N LYS A 237 -1.54 -23.15 1.78
CA LYS A 237 -0.92 -23.37 3.09
C LYS A 237 -0.88 -22.09 3.91
N THR A 238 -1.23 -22.20 5.17
CA THR A 238 -1.06 -21.07 6.10
C THR A 238 0.42 -20.76 6.26
N LYS A 239 0.79 -19.51 6.04
CA LYS A 239 2.12 -18.97 6.28
C LYS A 239 2.09 -17.97 7.44
N LYS A 240 3.24 -17.78 8.09
CA LYS A 240 3.38 -16.76 9.13
C LYS A 240 3.23 -15.37 8.50
N ILE A 241 2.30 -14.56 9.04
CA ILE A 241 2.24 -13.13 8.71
C ILE A 241 3.20 -12.37 9.62
N LEU A 242 4.05 -11.52 9.02
CA LEU A 242 5.00 -10.70 9.73
C LEU A 242 4.28 -9.59 10.50
N SER A 243 4.63 -9.40 11.77
CA SER A 243 4.19 -8.19 12.48
C SER A 243 4.77 -6.95 11.84
N ILE A 244 4.03 -5.85 11.84
CA ILE A 244 4.55 -4.57 11.33
C ILE A 244 5.83 -4.15 12.08
N ASP A 245 5.91 -4.42 13.37
CA ASP A 245 7.07 -4.12 14.20
C ASP A 245 8.37 -4.83 13.76
N ASP A 246 8.24 -5.96 13.06
CA ASP A 246 9.37 -6.72 12.53
C ASP A 246 9.69 -6.36 11.06
N THR A 247 8.92 -5.45 10.45
CA THR A 247 9.18 -4.98 9.07
C THR A 247 10.50 -4.23 9.01
N VAL A 248 11.24 -4.44 7.91
CA VAL A 248 12.56 -3.83 7.69
C VAL A 248 12.47 -2.88 6.49
N CYS A 249 12.64 -1.58 6.74
CA CYS A 249 12.67 -0.54 5.70
C CYS A 249 13.43 0.70 6.15
N GLU A 250 13.55 1.68 5.29
CA GLU A 250 13.99 3.03 5.60
C GLU A 250 12.80 3.85 6.09
N PHE A 251 13.04 4.87 6.92
CA PHE A 251 11.98 5.73 7.45
C PHE A 251 12.27 7.19 7.19
N TYR A 252 11.23 7.90 6.79
CA TYR A 252 11.12 9.34 6.86
C TYR A 252 10.54 9.72 8.22
N LEU A 253 11.16 10.68 8.88
CA LEU A 253 10.65 11.29 10.12
C LEU A 253 10.55 12.80 9.94
N ARG A 254 9.43 13.39 10.38
CA ARG A 254 9.32 14.84 10.59
C ARG A 254 9.13 15.09 12.08
N ILE A 255 10.06 15.85 12.65
CA ILE A 255 10.18 16.13 14.09
C ILE A 255 10.08 17.65 14.27
N SER A 256 9.04 18.15 14.96
CA SER A 256 8.87 19.57 15.24
C SER A 256 9.48 19.92 16.59
N MET A 257 10.50 20.77 16.60
CA MET A 257 11.30 21.11 17.79
C MET A 257 11.38 22.60 18.03
N SER A 258 11.70 23.01 19.28
CA SER A 258 12.12 24.39 19.53
C SER A 258 13.44 24.73 18.81
N ASN A 259 13.51 25.94 18.23
CA ASN A 259 14.71 26.41 17.55
C ASN A 259 15.76 26.91 18.55
N GLU A 260 16.37 25.98 19.28
CA GLU A 260 17.36 26.25 20.31
C GLU A 260 18.70 25.57 20.00
N SER A 261 19.79 26.20 20.45
CA SER A 261 21.12 25.60 20.32
C SER A 261 21.21 24.26 21.04
N GLY A 262 21.73 23.24 20.34
CA GLY A 262 21.97 21.90 20.90
C GLY A 262 20.82 20.91 20.70
N VAL A 263 19.64 21.34 20.21
CA VAL A 263 18.51 20.42 19.96
C VAL A 263 18.88 19.33 18.95
N LEU A 264 19.52 19.71 17.85
CA LEU A 264 19.98 18.76 16.84
C LEU A 264 20.95 17.72 17.41
N ALA A 265 21.86 18.13 18.32
CA ALA A 265 22.80 17.23 18.99
C ALA A 265 22.06 16.22 19.90
N LYS A 266 20.98 16.64 20.59
CA LYS A 266 20.17 15.73 21.40
C LYS A 266 19.47 14.67 20.54
N ILE A 267 18.86 15.04 19.41
CA ILE A 267 18.22 14.12 18.49
C ILE A 267 19.25 13.12 17.95
N THR A 268 20.37 13.61 17.41
CA THR A 268 21.41 12.73 16.85
C THR A 268 22.03 11.82 17.91
N GLN A 269 22.09 12.25 19.18
CA GLN A 269 22.54 11.41 20.29
C GLN A 269 21.57 10.25 20.54
N VAL A 270 20.26 10.46 20.46
CA VAL A 270 19.27 9.39 20.59
C VAL A 270 19.51 8.33 19.50
N PHE A 271 19.65 8.74 18.23
CA PHE A 271 19.96 7.81 17.13
C PHE A 271 21.30 7.07 17.35
N ALA A 272 22.34 7.78 17.80
CA ALA A 272 23.63 7.18 18.08
C ALA A 272 23.58 6.13 19.20
N ASN A 273 22.79 6.37 20.25
CA ASN A 273 22.59 5.42 21.35
C ASN A 273 21.98 4.09 20.86
N HIS A 274 21.16 4.14 19.81
CA HIS A 274 20.58 2.96 19.17
C HIS A 274 21.43 2.42 18.01
N SER A 275 22.61 3.01 17.75
CA SER A 275 23.52 2.61 16.66
C SER A 275 22.87 2.71 15.27
N ILE A 276 21.97 3.67 15.05
CA ILE A 276 21.27 3.90 13.80
C ILE A 276 21.91 5.07 13.05
N SER A 277 22.14 4.84 11.74
CA SER A 277 22.63 5.88 10.83
C SER A 277 21.49 6.73 10.28
N ILE A 278 21.77 8.00 10.10
CA ILE A 278 20.89 8.97 9.44
C ILE A 278 21.49 9.20 8.05
N ASP A 279 20.70 8.89 6.99
CA ASP A 279 21.17 8.99 5.61
C ASP A 279 20.98 10.40 5.05
N ALA A 280 19.94 11.11 5.52
CA ALA A 280 19.69 12.52 5.18
C ALA A 280 19.08 13.26 6.38
N MET A 281 19.41 14.53 6.49
CA MET A 281 18.85 15.45 7.50
C MET A 281 18.68 16.83 6.89
N VAL A 282 17.49 17.40 7.04
CA VAL A 282 17.16 18.76 6.61
C VAL A 282 16.44 19.48 7.73
N GLN A 283 16.83 20.70 8.04
CA GLN A 283 16.12 21.57 8.98
C GLN A 283 15.35 22.65 8.20
N LYS A 284 14.08 22.83 8.52
CA LYS A 284 13.18 23.79 7.91
C LYS A 284 12.60 24.72 8.96
N GLU A 285 12.71 26.03 8.72
CA GLU A 285 12.03 27.04 9.57
C GLU A 285 10.54 27.06 9.25
N ILE A 286 9.71 27.05 10.30
CA ILE A 286 8.26 27.19 10.16
C ILE A 286 7.93 28.69 10.18
N GLN A 287 7.57 29.26 9.03
CA GLN A 287 7.28 30.70 8.88
C GLN A 287 6.13 31.18 9.77
N GLU A 288 5.19 30.32 10.11
CA GLU A 288 3.99 30.66 10.90
C GLU A 288 4.20 30.55 12.41
N ASN A 289 5.30 29.92 12.86
CA ASN A 289 5.55 29.66 14.28
C ASN A 289 6.99 29.99 14.65
N TYR A 290 7.25 31.27 14.99
CA TYR A 290 8.57 31.76 15.41
C TYR A 290 9.08 30.90 16.59
N GLY A 291 10.25 30.31 16.44
CA GLY A 291 10.90 29.51 17.49
C GLY A 291 10.63 28.01 17.41
N VAL A 292 9.95 27.53 16.37
CA VAL A 292 9.80 26.10 16.07
C VAL A 292 10.41 25.80 14.69
N VAL A 293 11.10 24.66 14.59
CA VAL A 293 11.67 24.17 13.34
C VAL A 293 11.22 22.74 13.09
N ASP A 294 11.02 22.38 11.83
CA ASP A 294 10.85 20.99 11.44
C ASP A 294 12.21 20.40 11.06
N ILE A 295 12.56 19.30 11.72
CA ILE A 295 13.74 18.49 11.40
C ILE A 295 13.25 17.26 10.67
N ILE A 296 13.67 17.13 9.41
CA ILE A 296 13.33 16.03 8.54
C ILE A 296 14.51 15.08 8.51
N LEU A 297 14.27 13.80 8.80
CA LEU A 297 15.30 12.76 8.79
C LEU A 297 14.89 11.63 7.84
N VAL A 298 15.86 11.08 7.15
CA VAL A 298 15.77 9.78 6.47
C VAL A 298 16.76 8.84 7.15
N THR A 299 16.28 7.69 7.62
CA THR A 299 17.13 6.71 8.30
C THR A 299 17.68 5.70 7.30
N SER A 300 18.80 5.07 7.63
CA SER A 300 19.19 3.82 6.99
C SER A 300 18.14 2.72 7.25
N THR A 301 18.24 1.63 6.49
CA THR A 301 17.34 0.46 6.64
C THR A 301 17.44 -0.10 8.07
N MET A 302 16.28 -0.24 8.72
CA MET A 302 16.18 -0.74 10.10
C MET A 302 14.85 -1.43 10.37
N VAL A 303 14.76 -2.13 11.50
CA VAL A 303 13.51 -2.79 11.93
C VAL A 303 12.57 -1.78 12.57
N GLU A 304 11.26 -1.86 12.26
CA GLU A 304 10.28 -0.87 12.71
C GLU A 304 10.18 -0.72 14.22
N LYS A 305 10.26 -1.79 14.97
CA LYS A 305 10.24 -1.69 16.45
C LYS A 305 11.39 -0.85 17.04
N GLU A 306 12.53 -0.77 16.36
CA GLU A 306 13.65 0.05 16.83
C GLU A 306 13.39 1.54 16.55
N ILE A 307 12.86 1.89 15.37
CA ILE A 307 12.49 3.28 15.12
C ILE A 307 11.36 3.75 16.05
N ASN A 308 10.43 2.87 16.43
CA ASN A 308 9.37 3.22 17.38
C ASN A 308 9.95 3.58 18.77
N LYS A 309 11.03 2.90 19.23
CA LYS A 309 11.73 3.27 20.47
C LYS A 309 12.40 4.64 20.37
N ILE A 310 13.09 4.89 19.25
CA ILE A 310 13.74 6.19 18.98
C ILE A 310 12.71 7.31 18.99
N ILE A 311 11.56 7.11 18.31
CA ILE A 311 10.48 8.10 18.29
C ILE A 311 9.98 8.40 19.71
N TYR A 312 9.75 7.38 20.52
CA TYR A 312 9.33 7.55 21.90
C TYR A 312 10.33 8.39 22.72
N GLU A 313 11.64 8.14 22.56
CA GLU A 313 12.70 8.90 23.25
C GLU A 313 12.79 10.35 22.73
N VAL A 314 12.64 10.56 21.41
CA VAL A 314 12.63 11.89 20.81
C VAL A 314 11.41 12.69 21.25
N GLU A 315 10.23 12.08 21.29
CA GLU A 315 8.99 12.72 21.76
C GLU A 315 9.06 13.10 23.26
N ALA A 316 9.87 12.38 24.05
CA ALA A 316 10.10 12.68 25.47
C ALA A 316 11.06 13.86 25.70
N LEU A 317 11.75 14.37 24.68
CA LEU A 317 12.61 15.54 24.82
C LEU A 317 11.78 16.80 25.13
N PRO A 318 12.20 17.65 26.10
CA PRO A 318 11.47 18.87 26.46
C PRO A 318 11.28 19.86 25.29
N GLU A 319 12.18 19.81 24.32
CA GLU A 319 12.19 20.65 23.14
C GLU A 319 11.19 20.20 22.08
N ASN A 320 10.67 18.98 22.18
CA ASN A 320 9.66 18.48 21.23
C ASN A 320 8.36 19.26 21.35
N LYS A 321 7.76 19.63 20.20
CA LYS A 321 6.58 20.48 20.12
C LYS A 321 5.34 19.77 19.59
N ASP A 322 5.53 18.62 18.93
CA ASP A 322 4.43 17.86 18.33
C ASP A 322 4.81 16.37 18.22
N LYS A 323 3.84 15.53 17.88
CA LYS A 323 4.09 14.13 17.58
C LYS A 323 5.02 14.00 16.38
N VAL A 324 5.89 13.03 16.44
CA VAL A 324 6.77 12.68 15.31
C VAL A 324 5.94 12.01 14.22
N ILE A 325 5.99 12.56 13.01
CA ILE A 325 5.41 11.91 11.84
C ILE A 325 6.42 10.91 11.29
N LYS A 326 6.00 9.66 11.18
CA LYS A 326 6.79 8.55 10.63
C LYS A 326 6.14 8.03 9.36
N LEU A 327 6.89 7.97 8.26
CA LEU A 327 6.46 7.32 7.02
C LEU A 327 7.53 6.31 6.58
N ARG A 328 7.08 5.18 6.02
CA ARG A 328 7.97 4.15 5.48
C ARG A 328 8.40 4.51 4.07
N ILE A 329 9.64 4.17 3.73
CA ILE A 329 10.20 4.35 2.39
C ILE A 329 10.32 2.98 1.74
N GLU A 330 9.76 2.84 0.53
CA GLU A 330 9.86 1.64 -0.29
C GLU A 330 10.63 1.93 -1.56
N GLN A 331 11.82 1.37 -1.68
CA GLN A 331 12.67 1.55 -2.85
C GLN A 331 12.10 0.84 -4.09
N LEU A 332 11.27 -0.19 -3.91
CA LEU A 332 10.68 -1.05 -4.96
C LEU A 332 11.76 -1.49 -5.98
N ASN A 333 12.92 -1.83 -5.45
CA ASN A 333 14.06 -2.32 -6.19
C ASN A 333 14.07 -3.84 -6.14
N ARG A 334 14.26 -4.48 -7.33
CA ARG A 334 14.65 -5.89 -7.53
C ARG A 334 13.78 -6.94 -6.88
#